data_9ba3e97105cbd93c4bf6de9dc1d4bcec
#
_entry.id   9ba3e97105cbd93c4bf6de9dc1d4bcec
#
_cell.length_a   1.000
_cell.length_b   1.000
_cell.length_c   1.000
_cell.angle_alpha   90.00
_cell.angle_beta   90.00
_cell.angle_gamma   90.00
#
_symmetry.space_group_name_H-M   'P 1'
#
loop_
_entity.id
_entity.type
_entity.pdbx_description
1 polymer ?
#
loop_
_entity_poly.entity_id
_entity_poly.type
_entity_poly.pdbx_seq_one_letter_code
_entity_poly.pdbx_strand_id
1 'polypeptide(L)'
;MFRLKRVWLIHIVALTISNLAFGQLSEVATDSGTYRGHISPIDERVTVFQGIGYAAPPVGDLRWKPPSPAIPFAGVREADRVSAACWQARNSDASVYARGNLNRSEDCLYLNVFTGAEGSAADLPVMVWFHGGGNTAGHGGPLIFDGSNLAKRGAVVITANYRLGAFGFLAHPALTS
;
A
#
# COMPACT_ATOMS: atom_id res chain seq x y z
N MET A 1 12.57 9.05 -80.43
CA MET A 1 12.10 7.82 -79.72
C MET A 1 12.49 7.92 -78.29
N PHE A 2 11.64 8.57 -77.45
CA PHE A 2 11.93 8.84 -76.03
C PHE A 2 11.24 7.79 -75.16
N ARG A 3 11.99 6.99 -74.39
CA ARG A 3 11.50 6.04 -73.42
C ARG A 3 11.24 6.72 -72.08
N LEU A 4 10.00 6.87 -71.66
CA LEU A 4 9.62 7.25 -70.33
C LEU A 4 9.97 6.14 -69.34
N LYS A 5 10.84 6.42 -68.36
CA LYS A 5 11.03 5.55 -67.20
C LYS A 5 9.92 5.80 -66.19
N ARG A 6 9.14 4.76 -65.89
CA ARG A 6 8.15 4.79 -64.81
C ARG A 6 8.87 4.76 -63.47
N VAL A 7 8.73 5.87 -62.69
CA VAL A 7 9.15 5.94 -61.30
C VAL A 7 8.03 5.40 -60.46
N TRP A 8 8.25 4.29 -59.79
CA TRP A 8 7.31 3.76 -58.77
C TRP A 8 7.53 4.52 -57.47
N LEU A 9 6.57 5.34 -57.08
CA LEU A 9 6.55 5.94 -55.76
C LEU A 9 6.05 4.86 -54.74
N ILE A 10 6.95 4.36 -53.93
CA ILE A 10 6.60 3.49 -52.80
C ILE A 10 6.12 4.40 -51.66
N HIS A 11 4.83 4.40 -51.43
CA HIS A 11 4.26 5.06 -50.25
C HIS A 11 4.54 4.17 -49.05
N ILE A 12 5.51 4.57 -48.21
CA ILE A 12 5.72 3.99 -46.90
C ILE A 12 4.65 4.58 -45.99
N VAL A 13 3.58 3.80 -45.75
CA VAL A 13 2.63 4.11 -44.68
C VAL A 13 3.32 3.82 -43.35
N ALA A 14 3.81 4.86 -42.70
CA ALA A 14 4.31 4.75 -41.33
C ALA A 14 3.11 4.49 -40.41
N LEU A 15 2.93 3.22 -40.01
CA LEU A 15 1.97 2.84 -38.97
C LEU A 15 2.55 3.37 -37.65
N THR A 16 2.04 4.51 -37.18
CA THR A 16 2.28 4.99 -35.83
C THR A 16 1.49 4.07 -34.88
N ILE A 17 2.17 3.09 -34.31
CA ILE A 17 1.65 2.33 -33.19
C ILE A 17 1.61 3.31 -32.02
N SER A 18 0.43 3.91 -31.77
CA SER A 18 0.17 4.60 -30.51
C SER A 18 0.22 3.55 -29.41
N ASN A 19 1.33 3.49 -28.69
CA ASN A 19 1.35 2.78 -27.42
C ASN A 19 0.35 3.49 -26.52
N LEU A 20 -0.86 2.92 -26.41
CA LEU A 20 -1.75 3.19 -25.29
C LEU A 20 -0.99 2.71 -24.05
N ALA A 21 -0.27 3.60 -23.41
CA ALA A 21 0.22 3.38 -22.07
C ALA A 21 -1.04 3.22 -21.20
N PHE A 22 -1.41 2.00 -20.89
CA PHE A 22 -2.40 1.73 -19.85
C PHE A 22 -1.82 2.37 -18.58
N GLY A 23 -2.46 3.45 -18.14
CA GLY A 23 -1.98 4.23 -17.01
C GLY A 23 -2.19 3.44 -15.74
N GLN A 24 -1.09 2.94 -15.18
CA GLN A 24 -1.11 2.37 -13.83
C GLN A 24 -1.69 3.37 -12.84
N LEU A 25 -2.45 2.88 -11.87
CA LEU A 25 -3.04 3.69 -10.81
C LEU A 25 -1.94 4.29 -9.92
N SER A 26 -1.46 5.48 -10.24
CA SER A 26 -0.37 6.14 -9.50
C SER A 26 -0.86 6.96 -8.30
N GLU A 27 -2.10 7.44 -8.34
CA GLU A 27 -2.71 8.23 -7.28
C GLU A 27 -4.11 7.75 -6.96
N VAL A 28 -4.47 7.78 -5.68
CA VAL A 28 -5.80 7.43 -5.19
C VAL A 28 -6.30 8.51 -4.25
N ALA A 29 -7.47 9.07 -4.56
CA ALA A 29 -8.21 9.95 -3.66
C ALA A 29 -8.97 9.09 -2.63
N THR A 30 -8.87 9.48 -1.37
CA THR A 30 -9.57 8.88 -0.23
C THR A 30 -10.33 9.97 0.54
N ASP A 31 -11.16 9.60 1.50
CA ASP A 31 -11.85 10.55 2.38
C ASP A 31 -10.88 11.41 3.19
N SER A 32 -9.66 10.93 3.44
CA SER A 32 -8.64 11.66 4.19
C SER A 32 -7.71 12.51 3.32
N GLY A 33 -7.66 12.30 2.01
CA GLY A 33 -6.80 13.01 1.07
C GLY A 33 -6.29 12.11 -0.05
N THR A 34 -5.39 12.63 -0.89
CA THR A 34 -4.84 11.90 -2.03
C THR A 34 -3.48 11.29 -1.68
N TYR A 35 -3.33 10.02 -1.96
CA TYR A 35 -2.05 9.31 -1.81
C TYR A 35 -1.44 9.02 -3.18
N ARG A 36 -0.11 9.16 -3.30
CA ARG A 36 0.66 8.72 -4.44
C ARG A 36 1.47 7.48 -4.08
N GLY A 37 1.28 6.41 -4.86
CA GLY A 37 2.02 5.16 -4.75
C GLY A 37 3.29 5.15 -5.61
N HIS A 38 4.00 4.06 -5.53
CA HIS A 38 5.18 3.78 -6.34
C HIS A 38 5.10 2.41 -6.99
N ILE A 39 5.90 2.18 -8.02
CA ILE A 39 5.96 0.88 -8.70
C ILE A 39 6.60 -0.15 -7.77
N SER A 40 6.01 -1.34 -7.71
CA SER A 40 6.57 -2.45 -6.94
C SER A 40 7.95 -2.86 -7.47
N PRO A 41 8.94 -3.06 -6.61
CA PRO A 41 10.23 -3.61 -7.02
C PRO A 41 10.18 -5.08 -7.44
N ILE A 42 9.04 -5.76 -7.20
CA ILE A 42 8.83 -7.18 -7.53
C ILE A 42 8.19 -7.33 -8.91
N ASP A 43 7.25 -6.46 -9.27
CA ASP A 43 6.55 -6.54 -10.56
C ASP A 43 6.09 -5.14 -11.00
N GLU A 44 6.54 -4.70 -12.15
CA GLU A 44 6.27 -3.36 -12.70
C GLU A 44 4.78 -3.07 -12.99
N ARG A 45 3.94 -4.11 -13.04
CA ARG A 45 2.48 -3.98 -13.22
C ARG A 45 1.75 -3.68 -11.92
N VAL A 46 2.44 -3.64 -10.80
CA VAL A 46 1.85 -3.43 -9.48
C VAL A 46 2.26 -2.08 -8.92
N THR A 47 1.27 -1.30 -8.52
CA THR A 47 1.49 -0.11 -7.70
C THR A 47 1.35 -0.45 -6.23
N VAL A 48 2.25 0.10 -5.43
CA VAL A 48 2.30 -0.07 -3.98
C VAL A 48 2.08 1.26 -3.31
N PHE A 49 1.17 1.28 -2.34
CA PHE A 49 0.94 2.41 -1.45
C PHE A 49 1.29 1.96 -0.03
N GLN A 50 2.29 2.56 0.59
CA GLN A 50 2.77 2.19 1.92
C GLN A 50 2.55 3.32 2.93
N GLY A 51 2.17 2.96 4.15
CA GLY A 51 2.01 3.93 5.24
C GLY A 51 0.74 4.79 5.11
N ILE A 52 -0.36 4.22 4.64
CA ILE A 52 -1.67 4.88 4.61
C ILE A 52 -2.27 4.83 6.01
N GLY A 53 -2.49 6.00 6.62
CA GLY A 53 -3.18 6.10 7.91
C GLY A 53 -4.68 5.81 7.75
N TYR A 54 -5.18 4.77 8.38
CA TYR A 54 -6.60 4.41 8.34
C TYR A 54 -7.39 4.91 9.55
N ALA A 55 -6.71 5.42 10.55
CA ALA A 55 -7.31 6.03 11.75
C ALA A 55 -6.41 7.14 12.29
N ALA A 56 -6.96 8.02 13.12
CA ALA A 56 -6.19 9.01 13.87
C ALA A 56 -5.18 8.31 14.80
N PRO A 57 -4.00 8.90 15.06
CA PRO A 57 -3.03 8.36 15.99
C PRO A 57 -3.66 8.09 17.37
N PRO A 58 -3.62 6.84 17.88
CA PRO A 58 -4.24 6.48 19.15
C PRO A 58 -3.36 6.84 20.34
N VAL A 59 -2.99 8.12 20.45
CA VAL A 59 -2.06 8.66 21.47
C VAL A 59 -2.80 9.56 22.45
N GLY A 60 -2.23 9.79 23.62
CA GLY A 60 -2.79 10.68 24.65
C GLY A 60 -4.22 10.25 25.02
N ASP A 61 -5.17 11.14 24.85
CA ASP A 61 -6.58 10.91 25.20
C ASP A 61 -7.30 9.88 24.30
N LEU A 62 -6.71 9.53 23.14
CA LEU A 62 -7.21 8.49 22.24
C LEU A 62 -6.64 7.10 22.55
N ARG A 63 -5.68 7.00 23.49
CA ARG A 63 -5.17 5.70 23.93
C ARG A 63 -6.30 4.88 24.57
N TRP A 64 -6.37 3.60 24.23
CA TRP A 64 -7.40 2.65 24.65
C TRP A 64 -8.84 2.95 24.23
N LYS A 65 -9.08 4.06 23.51
CA LYS A 65 -10.39 4.34 22.92
C LYS A 65 -10.58 3.63 21.58
N PRO A 66 -11.81 3.45 21.11
CA PRO A 66 -12.08 3.03 19.73
C PRO A 66 -11.33 3.92 18.74
N PRO A 67 -10.90 3.40 17.57
CA PRO A 67 -10.25 4.20 16.55
C PRO A 67 -11.14 5.36 16.11
N SER A 68 -10.58 6.56 16.03
CA SER A 68 -11.21 7.73 15.43
C SER A 68 -10.87 7.81 13.94
N PRO A 69 -11.70 8.46 13.10
CA PRO A 69 -11.42 8.64 11.68
C PRO A 69 -10.03 9.23 11.43
N ALA A 70 -9.40 8.83 10.31
CA ALA A 70 -8.12 9.37 9.90
C ALA A 70 -8.18 10.90 9.77
N ILE A 71 -7.08 11.58 10.11
CA ILE A 71 -6.99 13.04 10.03
C ILE A 71 -6.88 13.46 8.56
N PRO A 72 -7.83 14.26 8.03
CA PRO A 72 -7.77 14.75 6.67
C PRO A 72 -6.55 15.64 6.42
N PHE A 73 -6.04 15.61 5.19
CA PHE A 73 -4.95 16.46 4.73
C PHE A 73 -5.22 17.00 3.32
N ALA A 74 -4.62 18.13 3.00
CA ALA A 74 -4.69 18.72 1.67
C ALA A 74 -3.50 18.27 0.79
N GLY A 75 -3.72 18.26 -0.54
CA GLY A 75 -2.69 17.91 -1.52
C GLY A 75 -2.46 16.42 -1.64
N VAL A 76 -1.28 16.06 -2.16
CA VAL A 76 -0.86 14.68 -2.40
C VAL A 76 0.21 14.28 -1.37
N ARG A 77 0.02 13.13 -0.74
CA ARG A 77 0.99 12.54 0.19
C ARG A 77 1.65 11.32 -0.45
N GLU A 78 2.97 11.29 -0.43
CA GLU A 78 3.74 10.14 -0.90
C GLU A 78 3.49 8.94 0.04
N ALA A 79 3.11 7.80 -0.54
CA ALA A 79 2.89 6.54 0.14
C ALA A 79 4.00 5.54 -0.27
N ASP A 80 5.25 5.91 0.01
CA ASP A 80 6.47 5.27 -0.48
C ASP A 80 7.24 4.50 0.59
N ARG A 81 6.76 4.48 1.82
CA ARG A 81 7.44 3.80 2.94
C ARG A 81 6.47 3.24 3.97
N VAL A 82 6.84 2.10 4.53
CA VAL A 82 6.09 1.51 5.64
C VAL A 82 6.15 2.42 6.88
N SER A 83 5.04 2.47 7.62
CA SER A 83 4.93 3.18 8.88
C SER A 83 5.70 2.48 10.01
N ALA A 84 5.75 3.14 11.17
CA ALA A 84 6.19 2.48 12.41
C ALA A 84 5.30 1.27 12.73
N ALA A 85 5.89 0.22 13.28
CA ALA A 85 5.17 -0.88 13.90
C ALA A 85 4.49 -0.39 15.18
N CYS A 86 3.36 -1.01 15.54
CA CYS A 86 2.71 -0.73 16.81
C CYS A 86 3.63 -1.08 17.99
N TRP A 87 3.48 -0.38 19.09
CA TRP A 87 4.33 -0.55 20.26
C TRP A 87 4.32 -2.00 20.73
N GLN A 88 5.49 -2.59 20.83
CA GLN A 88 5.73 -3.99 21.17
C GLN A 88 7.13 -4.17 21.79
N ALA A 89 7.35 -5.26 22.50
CA ALA A 89 8.68 -5.59 23.00
C ALA A 89 9.68 -5.76 21.83
N ARG A 90 10.96 -5.57 22.11
CA ARG A 90 12.02 -5.89 21.13
C ARG A 90 12.04 -7.42 20.92
N ASN A 91 11.74 -7.83 19.71
CA ASN A 91 11.99 -9.20 19.29
C ASN A 91 13.47 -9.35 18.90
N SER A 92 13.99 -10.58 18.99
CA SER A 92 15.33 -10.87 18.47
C SER A 92 15.39 -10.56 16.97
N ASP A 93 16.49 -9.97 16.50
CA ASP A 93 16.72 -9.66 15.09
C ASP A 93 16.73 -10.92 14.18
N ALA A 94 16.67 -12.12 14.78
CA ALA A 94 16.58 -13.40 14.08
C ALA A 94 15.17 -13.75 13.55
N SER A 95 14.13 -13.06 14.00
CA SER A 95 12.76 -13.35 13.51
C SER A 95 12.58 -12.86 12.07
N VAL A 96 12.11 -13.72 11.18
CA VAL A 96 11.74 -13.37 9.81
C VAL A 96 10.61 -12.31 9.76
N TYR A 97 9.83 -12.21 10.83
CA TYR A 97 8.72 -11.26 10.98
C TYR A 97 9.15 -9.89 11.50
N ALA A 98 10.38 -9.74 11.97
CA ALA A 98 10.88 -8.52 12.60
C ALA A 98 12.35 -8.27 12.23
N ARG A 99 12.72 -8.50 10.97
CA ARG A 99 14.09 -8.18 10.51
C ARG A 99 14.34 -6.70 10.57
N GLY A 100 15.37 -6.31 11.29
CA GLY A 100 15.87 -4.95 11.39
C GLY A 100 15.39 -4.19 12.62
N ASN A 101 15.89 -2.98 12.73
CA ASN A 101 15.55 -2.06 13.83
C ASN A 101 14.17 -1.47 13.57
N LEU A 102 13.12 -2.15 14.04
CA LEU A 102 11.76 -1.69 13.91
C LEU A 102 11.58 -0.35 14.63
N ASN A 103 11.25 0.68 13.88
CA ASN A 103 10.70 1.89 14.47
C ASN A 103 9.32 1.54 15.06
N ARG A 104 9.08 1.83 16.32
CA ARG A 104 7.86 1.54 17.06
C ARG A 104 7.21 2.81 17.53
N SER A 105 5.89 2.87 17.42
CA SER A 105 5.10 4.02 17.88
C SER A 105 3.73 3.57 18.36
N GLU A 106 3.08 4.36 19.19
CA GLU A 106 1.62 4.25 19.38
C GLU A 106 0.88 4.78 18.15
N ASP A 107 1.44 5.79 17.45
CA ASP A 107 0.98 6.20 16.13
C ASP A 107 1.42 5.15 15.10
N CYS A 108 0.56 4.16 14.90
CA CYS A 108 0.87 2.95 14.14
C CYS A 108 -0.31 2.40 13.32
N LEU A 109 -1.48 3.06 13.34
CA LEU A 109 -2.68 2.58 12.66
C LEU A 109 -2.61 2.89 11.16
N TYR A 110 -1.73 2.15 10.50
CA TYR A 110 -1.43 2.28 9.08
C TYR A 110 -1.58 0.95 8.36
N LEU A 111 -1.84 1.03 7.08
CA LEU A 111 -1.90 -0.11 6.17
C LEU A 111 -1.05 0.14 4.92
N ASN A 112 -0.76 -0.94 4.19
CA ASN A 112 -0.15 -0.90 2.88
C ASN A 112 -1.10 -1.55 1.88
N VAL A 113 -1.12 -1.05 0.64
CA VAL A 113 -1.96 -1.56 -0.45
C VAL A 113 -1.08 -1.92 -1.63
N PHE A 114 -1.32 -3.09 -2.21
CA PHE A 114 -0.68 -3.59 -3.42
C PHE A 114 -1.77 -3.83 -4.45
N THR A 115 -1.66 -3.23 -5.63
CA THR A 115 -2.70 -3.37 -6.67
C THR A 115 -2.11 -3.36 -8.06
N GLY A 116 -2.65 -4.22 -8.93
CA GLY A 116 -2.42 -4.18 -10.37
C GLY A 116 -3.55 -3.46 -11.13
N ALA A 117 -4.38 -2.67 -10.43
CA ALA A 117 -5.47 -1.93 -11.06
C ALA A 117 -4.94 -0.86 -12.02
N GLU A 118 -5.55 -0.77 -13.19
CA GLU A 118 -5.26 0.26 -14.20
C GLU A 118 -6.02 1.57 -13.95
N GLY A 119 -6.91 1.59 -12.96
CA GLY A 119 -7.69 2.76 -12.58
C GLY A 119 -8.54 2.52 -11.33
N SER A 120 -9.06 3.59 -10.75
CA SER A 120 -9.88 3.55 -9.53
C SER A 120 -11.24 2.85 -9.68
N ALA A 121 -11.70 2.66 -10.93
CA ALA A 121 -12.96 1.96 -11.23
C ALA A 121 -12.78 0.44 -11.41
N ALA A 122 -11.59 -0.12 -11.22
CA ALA A 122 -11.36 -1.55 -11.34
C ALA A 122 -12.04 -2.28 -10.18
N ASP A 123 -12.97 -3.17 -10.52
CA ASP A 123 -13.69 -4.01 -9.55
C ASP A 123 -12.88 -5.29 -9.26
N LEU A 124 -11.84 -5.15 -8.44
CA LEU A 124 -10.96 -6.25 -8.07
C LEU A 124 -11.30 -6.79 -6.68
N PRO A 125 -11.19 -8.10 -6.45
CA PRO A 125 -11.34 -8.67 -5.12
C PRO A 125 -10.28 -8.13 -4.16
N VAL A 126 -10.70 -7.84 -2.92
CA VAL A 126 -9.83 -7.29 -1.87
C VAL A 126 -9.48 -8.37 -0.86
N MET A 127 -8.18 -8.55 -0.63
CA MET A 127 -7.63 -9.44 0.39
C MET A 127 -6.98 -8.62 1.49
N VAL A 128 -7.46 -8.75 2.72
CA VAL A 128 -6.89 -8.06 3.89
C VAL A 128 -6.11 -9.05 4.73
N TRP A 129 -4.82 -8.76 4.94
CA TRP A 129 -3.92 -9.54 5.76
C TRP A 129 -3.70 -8.89 7.12
N PHE A 130 -4.01 -9.62 8.18
CA PHE A 130 -3.65 -9.30 9.55
C PHE A 130 -2.48 -10.18 9.99
N HIS A 131 -1.36 -9.57 10.35
CA HIS A 131 -0.16 -10.31 10.74
C HIS A 131 -0.37 -11.11 12.02
N GLY A 132 0.36 -12.22 12.16
CA GLY A 132 0.43 -13.00 13.37
C GLY A 132 1.34 -12.36 14.44
N GLY A 133 1.51 -13.05 15.58
CA GLY A 133 2.40 -12.62 16.66
C GLY A 133 1.73 -12.63 18.03
N GLY A 134 0.62 -13.37 18.20
CA GLY A 134 -0.08 -13.58 19.47
C GLY A 134 -0.60 -12.29 20.08
N ASN A 135 -1.00 -11.31 19.27
CA ASN A 135 -1.45 -9.97 19.66
C ASN A 135 -0.41 -9.16 20.46
N THR A 136 0.83 -9.60 20.52
CA THR A 136 1.90 -8.95 21.29
C THR A 136 3.04 -8.43 20.42
N ALA A 137 3.17 -8.93 19.17
CA ALA A 137 4.25 -8.59 18.27
C ALA A 137 3.81 -8.68 16.80
N GLY A 138 4.61 -8.09 15.90
CA GLY A 138 4.42 -8.13 14.46
C GLY A 138 4.08 -6.75 13.86
N HIS A 139 4.05 -6.69 12.54
CA HIS A 139 3.59 -5.52 11.77
C HIS A 139 3.33 -5.91 10.30
N GLY A 140 2.61 -5.05 9.56
CA GLY A 140 2.22 -5.30 8.16
C GLY A 140 3.31 -4.99 7.12
N GLY A 141 4.51 -4.52 7.53
CA GLY A 141 5.54 -4.04 6.61
C GLY A 141 6.67 -5.01 6.20
N PRO A 142 6.89 -6.21 6.81
CA PRO A 142 7.94 -7.12 6.37
C PRO A 142 7.78 -7.55 4.92
N LEU A 143 8.90 -7.66 4.20
CA LEU A 143 8.92 -8.12 2.81
C LEU A 143 8.27 -9.50 2.60
N ILE A 144 8.24 -10.34 3.64
CA ILE A 144 7.54 -11.63 3.58
C ILE A 144 6.02 -11.47 3.38
N PHE A 145 5.47 -10.31 3.68
CA PHE A 145 4.06 -9.96 3.50
C PHE A 145 3.83 -9.09 2.26
N ASP A 146 4.83 -8.94 1.38
CA ASP A 146 4.64 -8.20 0.14
C ASP A 146 3.57 -8.84 -0.72
N GLY A 147 2.51 -8.06 -0.99
CA GLY A 147 1.32 -8.50 -1.71
C GLY A 147 1.46 -8.50 -3.22
N SER A 148 2.58 -8.03 -3.79
CA SER A 148 2.75 -7.82 -5.23
C SER A 148 2.50 -9.09 -6.05
N ASN A 149 2.91 -10.26 -5.54
CA ASN A 149 2.71 -11.53 -6.23
C ASN A 149 1.23 -11.97 -6.32
N LEU A 150 0.39 -11.52 -5.42
CA LEU A 150 -1.07 -11.72 -5.49
C LEU A 150 -1.72 -10.59 -6.29
N ALA A 151 -1.29 -9.36 -6.10
CA ALA A 151 -1.83 -8.18 -6.78
C ALA A 151 -1.70 -8.28 -8.31
N LYS A 152 -0.58 -8.76 -8.84
CA LYS A 152 -0.41 -9.00 -10.29
C LYS A 152 -1.36 -10.07 -10.87
N ARG A 153 -2.04 -10.83 -10.02
CA ARG A 153 -3.03 -11.85 -10.42
C ARG A 153 -4.46 -11.33 -10.35
N GLY A 154 -4.66 -10.03 -10.18
CA GLY A 154 -5.96 -9.39 -10.20
C GLY A 154 -6.64 -9.29 -8.84
N ALA A 155 -5.88 -9.09 -7.77
CA ALA A 155 -6.42 -8.76 -6.44
C ALA A 155 -5.86 -7.42 -5.95
N VAL A 156 -6.59 -6.75 -5.07
CA VAL A 156 -6.06 -5.71 -4.20
C VAL A 156 -5.66 -6.39 -2.90
N VAL A 157 -4.38 -6.28 -2.51
CA VAL A 157 -3.88 -6.87 -1.28
C VAL A 157 -3.57 -5.77 -0.27
N ILE A 158 -4.07 -5.92 0.94
CA ILE A 158 -3.87 -4.97 2.03
C ILE A 158 -3.16 -5.68 3.17
N THR A 159 -2.09 -5.08 3.70
CA THR A 159 -1.46 -5.51 4.95
C THR A 159 -1.65 -4.43 6.00
N ALA A 160 -2.21 -4.76 7.16
CA ALA A 160 -2.59 -3.77 8.16
C ALA A 160 -1.85 -3.97 9.48
N ASN A 161 -1.43 -2.86 10.08
CA ASN A 161 -1.04 -2.83 11.48
C ASN A 161 -2.29 -2.78 12.37
N TYR A 162 -2.18 -3.26 13.58
CA TYR A 162 -3.18 -3.10 14.64
C TYR A 162 -2.49 -2.98 15.99
N ARG A 163 -3.12 -2.31 16.95
CA ARG A 163 -2.57 -2.11 18.29
C ARG A 163 -2.30 -3.46 18.97
N LEU A 164 -1.18 -3.55 19.67
CA LEU A 164 -0.67 -4.79 20.25
C LEU A 164 -0.53 -4.67 21.78
N GLY A 165 -0.45 -5.83 22.45
CA GLY A 165 -0.22 -5.93 23.89
C GLY A 165 -1.20 -5.09 24.70
N ALA A 166 -0.70 -4.39 25.70
CA ALA A 166 -1.53 -3.55 26.58
C ALA A 166 -2.21 -2.37 25.85
N PHE A 167 -1.68 -1.92 24.72
CA PHE A 167 -2.29 -0.81 23.96
C PHE A 167 -3.51 -1.22 23.13
N GLY A 168 -3.62 -2.53 22.78
CA GLY A 168 -4.72 -3.04 21.98
C GLY A 168 -5.61 -4.05 22.68
N PHE A 169 -5.09 -4.77 23.66
CA PHE A 169 -5.73 -5.95 24.27
C PHE A 169 -5.77 -5.92 25.79
N LEU A 170 -5.66 -4.73 26.42
CA LEU A 170 -5.80 -4.59 27.85
C LEU A 170 -7.26 -4.78 28.27
N ALA A 171 -7.54 -5.87 29.00
CA ALA A 171 -8.80 -6.10 29.64
C ALA A 171 -8.80 -5.45 31.04
N HIS A 172 -9.49 -4.33 31.19
CA HIS A 172 -9.62 -3.63 32.48
C HIS A 172 -11.04 -3.10 32.64
N PRO A 173 -11.68 -3.25 33.81
CA PRO A 173 -13.08 -2.84 34.02
C PRO A 173 -13.37 -1.38 33.63
N ALA A 174 -12.45 -0.47 33.91
CA ALA A 174 -12.61 0.95 33.54
C ALA A 174 -12.53 1.23 32.02
N LEU A 175 -12.19 0.23 31.17
CA LEU A 175 -12.12 0.36 29.74
C LEU A 175 -13.26 -0.36 29.02
N THR A 176 -14.10 -1.07 29.75
CA THR A 176 -15.20 -1.90 29.22
C THR A 176 -16.58 -1.36 29.55
N SER A 177 -16.66 -0.18 30.17
CA SER A 177 -17.91 0.52 30.55
C SER A 177 -18.44 1.39 29.43
#